data_c51eb17a7ee9106e2e34d6ddacd3c0af
#
_entry.id   c51eb17a7ee9106e2e34d6ddacd3c0af
#
_cell.length_a   1.000
_cell.length_b   1.000
_cell.length_c   1.000
_cell.angle_alpha   90.00
_cell.angle_beta   90.00
_cell.angle_gamma   90.00
#
_symmetry.space_group_name_H-M   'P 1'
#
loop_
_entity.id
_entity.type
_entity.pdbx_description
1 polymer ?
#
loop_
_entity_poly.entity_id
_entity_poly.type
_entity_poly.pdbx_seq_one_letter_code
_entity_poly.pdbx_strand_id
1 'polypeptide(L)'
;MKLRDLDVRKKIMLTNFMMIVIPVLIILLITMGILVGILTDAGSSVTIAAASKWAGKTTNYQLQLMVDSLNEDLVENKDAFREGSSFLEICSELEQIGVKIAVSDETDVRYVSPGTSYEELDAQAGALHAAGAPSFVRTQEGFACRTVTESENGVFSIIAAAPGLAYPAGEYYAYDSLKSHLKVILVAVGAAAIIIIIFTGINLSKRLSRSILAPVRKLGEATFAVRSGNLNHPVGYASGDELGQVCVLFYEMRLRLKESEQAEKRYEQQRKQLIAGISHDLSTPLTTIKGYVSGILDGVADTPEKREHYLRTIYDRACGMDKMVDSLFLFSKLDLNQEPFRMERVDLVPYFEDWCGAAREKADGMEIVLRRGTCESAPVIVDRFQFDRVVANLLDNSIKYRRGDSGKIELCLSCAGNTVALVFQDNGIGVAEGETEKIFESFYRTDPARGNAARGNGLGLAIVRRIIERMGGSISAHARKSGGLRLAIILPKAEGDI
;
A
#
# COMPACT_ATOMS: atom_id res chain seq x y z
N MET A 1 -6.54 8.91 13.48
CA MET A 1 -6.09 8.66 12.09
C MET A 1 -4.58 8.83 12.06
N LYS A 2 -3.83 7.75 11.78
CA LYS A 2 -2.35 7.84 11.77
C LYS A 2 -1.92 8.52 10.47
N LEU A 3 -0.96 9.44 10.54
CA LEU A 3 -0.38 10.12 9.36
C LEU A 3 0.08 9.13 8.24
N ARG A 4 0.33 7.87 8.61
CA ARG A 4 0.75 6.80 7.72
C ARG A 4 -0.35 6.34 6.76
N ASP A 5 -1.62 6.50 7.13
CA ASP A 5 -2.77 5.99 6.39
C ASP A 5 -3.46 7.07 5.53
N LEU A 6 -2.87 8.26 5.43
CA LEU A 6 -3.32 9.33 4.52
C LEU A 6 -2.92 9.02 3.07
N ASP A 7 -3.75 9.42 2.11
CA ASP A 7 -3.44 9.40 0.68
C ASP A 7 -2.09 10.06 0.38
N VAL A 8 -1.34 9.55 -0.57
CA VAL A 8 -0.02 10.09 -0.96
C VAL A 8 -0.12 11.57 -1.33
N ARG A 9 -1.17 11.98 -2.06
CA ARG A 9 -1.45 13.37 -2.41
C ARG A 9 -1.64 14.24 -1.16
N LYS A 10 -2.42 13.78 -0.18
CA LYS A 10 -2.64 14.48 1.09
C LYS A 10 -1.37 14.55 1.94
N LYS A 11 -0.55 13.49 1.94
CA LYS A 11 0.77 13.49 2.60
C LYS A 11 1.69 14.56 2.02
N ILE A 12 1.82 14.62 0.70
CA ILE A 12 2.65 15.61 0.01
C ILE A 12 2.13 17.03 0.30
N MET A 13 0.83 17.24 0.16
CA MET A 13 0.21 18.54 0.39
C MET A 13 0.36 19.00 1.85
N LEU A 14 0.12 18.12 2.82
CA LEU A 14 0.30 18.42 4.24
C LEU A 14 1.78 18.69 4.58
N THR A 15 2.68 17.93 3.97
CA THR A 15 4.13 18.11 4.15
C THR A 15 4.58 19.47 3.60
N ASN A 16 4.16 19.83 2.40
CA ASN A 16 4.47 21.13 1.80
C ASN A 16 3.84 22.29 2.58
N PHE A 17 2.59 22.11 3.04
CA PHE A 17 1.92 23.10 3.88
C PHE A 17 2.65 23.31 5.21
N MET A 18 3.01 22.23 5.91
CA MET A 18 3.78 22.31 7.15
C MET A 18 5.18 22.93 6.94
N MET A 19 5.79 22.67 5.80
CA MET A 19 7.12 23.23 5.46
C MET A 19 7.10 24.75 5.36
N ILE A 20 5.98 25.32 4.94
CA ILE A 20 5.79 26.78 4.81
C ILE A 20 5.23 27.35 6.12
N VAL A 21 4.17 26.76 6.65
CA VAL A 21 3.40 27.33 7.77
C VAL A 21 4.16 27.28 9.08
N ILE A 22 4.88 26.19 9.38
CA ILE A 22 5.61 26.07 10.66
C ILE A 22 6.69 27.15 10.79
N PRO A 23 7.62 27.35 9.81
CA PRO A 23 8.60 28.42 9.90
C PRO A 23 7.98 29.81 9.99
N VAL A 24 6.94 30.09 9.18
CA VAL A 24 6.24 31.39 9.18
C VAL A 24 5.61 31.66 10.54
N LEU A 25 4.95 30.69 11.13
CA LEU A 25 4.30 30.82 12.44
C LEU A 25 5.31 31.04 13.57
N ILE A 26 6.44 30.33 13.53
CA ILE A 26 7.53 30.51 14.50
C ILE A 26 8.16 31.90 14.35
N ILE A 27 8.44 32.33 13.12
CA ILE A 27 8.98 33.68 12.86
C ILE A 27 8.00 34.75 13.35
N LEU A 28 6.72 34.58 13.08
CA LEU A 28 5.67 35.52 13.53
C LEU A 28 5.56 35.58 15.05
N LEU A 29 5.67 34.44 15.75
CA LEU A 29 5.70 34.40 17.21
C LEU A 29 6.92 35.10 17.79
N ILE A 30 8.11 34.88 17.20
CA ILE A 30 9.36 35.52 17.61
C ILE A 30 9.25 37.04 17.38
N THR A 31 8.79 37.49 16.22
CA THR A 31 8.66 38.89 15.89
C THR A 31 7.61 39.58 16.77
N MET A 32 6.50 38.92 17.05
CA MET A 32 5.48 39.41 17.96
C MET A 32 5.97 39.48 19.39
N GLY A 33 6.74 38.52 19.87
CA GLY A 33 7.39 38.53 21.19
C GLY A 33 8.37 39.72 21.33
N ILE A 34 9.17 39.97 20.30
CA ILE A 34 10.07 41.10 20.25
C ILE A 34 9.28 42.42 20.23
N LEU A 35 8.22 42.53 19.42
CA LEU A 35 7.38 43.69 19.33
C LEU A 35 6.69 44.00 20.68
N VAL A 36 6.16 42.98 21.35
CA VAL A 36 5.56 43.13 22.68
C VAL A 36 6.62 43.57 23.69
N GLY A 37 7.84 42.99 23.64
CA GLY A 37 8.96 43.45 24.48
C GLY A 37 9.31 44.93 24.27
N ILE A 38 9.39 45.35 23.00
CA ILE A 38 9.65 46.74 22.65
C ILE A 38 8.48 47.66 23.10
N LEU A 39 7.24 47.23 22.93
CA LEU A 39 6.06 47.98 23.35
C LEU A 39 5.93 48.03 24.86
N THR A 40 6.32 47.04 25.61
CA THR A 40 6.36 47.04 27.07
C THR A 40 7.48 47.92 27.59
N ASP A 41 8.65 47.94 26.97
CA ASP A 41 9.75 48.87 27.26
C ASP A 41 9.40 50.28 26.77
N ALA A 42 8.78 50.44 25.60
CA ALA A 42 8.24 51.74 25.14
C ALA A 42 7.07 52.18 26.01
N GLY A 43 6.26 51.26 26.52
CA GLY A 43 5.22 51.55 27.51
C GLY A 43 5.80 52.06 28.83
N SER A 44 6.91 51.53 29.26
CA SER A 44 7.67 52.05 30.40
C SER A 44 8.34 53.40 30.07
N SER A 45 8.81 53.61 28.85
CA SER A 45 9.35 54.88 28.38
C SER A 45 8.24 55.91 28.08
N VAL A 46 7.07 55.50 27.63
CA VAL A 46 5.87 56.36 27.52
C VAL A 46 5.32 56.72 28.88
N THR A 47 5.34 55.83 29.86
CA THR A 47 5.01 56.14 31.25
C THR A 47 6.09 57.02 31.91
N ILE A 48 7.36 56.86 31.55
CA ILE A 48 8.46 57.75 31.94
C ILE A 48 8.32 59.10 31.23
N ALA A 49 7.96 59.14 29.94
CA ALA A 49 7.67 60.37 29.22
C ALA A 49 6.42 61.10 29.75
N ALA A 50 5.37 60.34 30.11
CA ALA A 50 4.22 60.91 30.79
C ALA A 50 4.56 61.39 32.21
N ALA A 51 5.37 60.63 32.93
CA ALA A 51 5.87 61.01 34.24
C ALA A 51 6.86 62.19 34.15
N SER A 52 7.67 62.31 33.09
CA SER A 52 8.55 63.45 32.82
C SER A 52 7.79 64.69 32.42
N LYS A 53 6.67 64.55 31.72
CA LYS A 53 5.73 65.62 31.45
C LYS A 53 5.12 66.14 32.76
N TRP A 54 4.83 65.31 33.72
CA TRP A 54 4.43 65.61 35.07
C TRP A 54 5.56 66.26 35.89
N ALA A 55 6.82 65.85 35.62
CA ALA A 55 8.02 66.40 36.30
C ALA A 55 8.65 67.60 35.59
N GLY A 56 8.03 68.13 34.54
CA GLY A 56 8.53 69.30 33.80
C GLY A 56 9.75 69.05 32.90
N LYS A 57 10.04 67.73 32.53
CA LYS A 57 11.14 67.38 31.61
C LYS A 57 10.59 67.01 30.26
N THR A 58 10.89 67.79 29.24
CA THR A 58 10.49 67.58 27.84
C THR A 58 11.55 66.74 27.12
N THR A 59 11.12 65.72 26.40
CA THR A 59 12.03 64.86 25.62
C THR A 59 12.39 65.51 24.27
N ASN A 60 13.54 65.13 23.68
CA ASN A 60 13.94 65.59 22.34
C ASN A 60 12.89 65.33 21.27
N TYR A 61 12.23 64.21 21.33
CA TYR A 61 11.20 63.83 20.39
C TYR A 61 9.98 64.74 20.48
N GLN A 62 9.59 65.14 21.70
CA GLN A 62 8.50 66.10 21.90
C GLN A 62 8.86 67.47 21.40
N LEU A 63 10.07 67.95 21.67
CA LEU A 63 10.56 69.23 21.14
C LEU A 63 10.60 69.26 19.61
N GLN A 64 11.09 68.15 19.02
CA GLN A 64 11.15 67.98 17.57
C GLN A 64 9.74 67.96 16.94
N LEU A 65 8.81 67.17 17.50
CA LEU A 65 7.44 67.14 17.05
C LEU A 65 6.75 68.52 17.14
N MET A 66 6.98 69.26 18.20
CA MET A 66 6.37 70.60 18.35
C MET A 66 6.97 71.57 17.34
N VAL A 67 8.27 71.50 17.05
CA VAL A 67 8.89 72.29 16.00
C VAL A 67 8.44 71.88 14.60
N ASP A 68 8.30 70.59 14.34
CA ASP A 68 7.75 70.13 13.09
C ASP A 68 6.28 70.56 12.89
N SER A 69 5.45 70.55 13.97
CA SER A 69 4.09 71.04 13.93
C SER A 69 4.04 72.56 13.66
N LEU A 70 5.00 73.33 14.17
CA LEU A 70 5.11 74.75 13.81
C LEU A 70 5.42 74.90 12.32
N ASN A 71 6.26 74.07 11.74
CA ASN A 71 6.55 74.13 10.32
C ASN A 71 5.32 73.79 9.49
N GLU A 72 4.58 72.68 9.84
CA GLU A 72 3.35 72.32 9.12
C GLU A 72 2.31 73.38 9.19
N ASP A 73 2.09 74.01 10.35
CA ASP A 73 1.09 75.07 10.50
C ASP A 73 1.43 76.28 9.70
N LEU A 74 2.73 76.65 9.58
CA LEU A 74 3.18 77.76 8.71
C LEU A 74 2.99 77.47 7.22
N VAL A 75 3.03 76.25 6.81
CA VAL A 75 2.80 75.81 5.43
C VAL A 75 1.31 75.86 5.08
N GLU A 76 0.48 75.31 5.98
CA GLU A 76 -0.94 75.10 5.71
C GLU A 76 -1.84 76.35 6.05
N ASN A 77 -1.46 77.14 7.02
CA ASN A 77 -2.29 78.17 7.56
C ASN A 77 -1.84 79.62 7.15
N LYS A 78 -2.60 80.28 6.28
CA LYS A 78 -2.30 81.64 5.83
C LYS A 78 -2.38 82.69 6.94
N ASP A 79 -3.14 82.39 7.98
CA ASP A 79 -3.36 83.28 9.11
C ASP A 79 -2.61 82.81 10.39
N ALA A 80 -1.46 82.10 10.24
CA ALA A 80 -0.70 81.53 11.34
C ALA A 80 -0.33 82.49 12.46
N PHE A 81 -0.11 83.81 12.15
CA PHE A 81 0.26 84.85 13.12
C PHE A 81 -0.95 85.61 13.73
N ARG A 82 -2.19 85.18 13.49
CA ARG A 82 -3.37 85.76 14.02
C ARG A 82 -3.66 85.31 15.46
N GLU A 83 -4.13 86.18 16.34
CA GLU A 83 -4.53 85.78 17.68
C GLU A 83 -5.50 84.61 17.68
N GLY A 84 -5.18 83.54 18.48
CA GLY A 84 -5.95 82.33 18.57
C GLY A 84 -5.65 81.31 17.49
N SER A 85 -4.57 81.46 16.69
CA SER A 85 -4.09 80.46 15.76
C SER A 85 -3.42 79.28 16.47
N SER A 86 -3.46 78.07 15.87
CA SER A 86 -2.75 76.86 16.33
C SER A 86 -1.24 77.10 16.47
N PHE A 87 -0.68 77.92 15.59
CA PHE A 87 0.73 78.29 15.62
C PHE A 87 1.07 79.01 16.94
N LEU A 88 0.30 80.02 17.36
CA LEU A 88 0.51 80.78 18.62
C LEU A 88 0.29 79.86 19.86
N GLU A 89 -0.64 78.90 19.77
CA GLU A 89 -0.84 77.94 20.86
C GLU A 89 0.39 77.07 21.06
N ILE A 90 0.97 76.51 19.96
CA ILE A 90 2.21 75.73 20.01
C ILE A 90 3.38 76.63 20.50
N CYS A 91 3.51 77.81 20.02
CA CYS A 91 4.49 78.79 20.53
C CYS A 91 4.35 79.00 22.06
N SER A 92 3.14 79.19 22.54
CA SER A 92 2.86 79.33 23.96
C SER A 92 3.22 78.13 24.79
N GLU A 93 2.93 76.91 24.29
CA GLU A 93 3.34 75.62 24.93
C GLU A 93 4.85 75.48 25.00
N LEU A 94 5.58 75.79 23.91
CA LEU A 94 7.05 75.77 23.87
C LEU A 94 7.65 76.80 24.84
N GLU A 95 7.07 78.02 24.94
CA GLU A 95 7.49 79.08 25.87
C GLU A 95 7.28 78.70 27.34
N GLN A 96 6.19 77.91 27.66
CA GLN A 96 5.93 77.47 29.02
C GLN A 96 7.00 76.47 29.49
N ILE A 97 7.64 75.70 28.57
CA ILE A 97 8.72 74.80 28.88
C ILE A 97 10.09 75.49 28.77
N GLY A 98 10.15 76.77 28.50
CA GLY A 98 11.40 77.55 28.49
C GLY A 98 12.09 77.63 27.10
N VAL A 99 11.43 77.18 26.03
CA VAL A 99 11.89 77.41 24.66
C VAL A 99 11.49 78.74 24.18
N LYS A 100 12.39 79.58 23.66
CA LYS A 100 12.15 80.84 23.03
C LYS A 100 12.17 80.68 21.53
N ILE A 101 11.24 81.28 20.83
CA ILE A 101 11.04 81.11 19.37
C ILE A 101 11.08 82.50 18.71
N ALA A 102 11.71 82.54 17.55
CA ALA A 102 11.59 83.67 16.63
C ALA A 102 11.32 83.17 15.23
N VAL A 103 10.42 83.79 14.52
CA VAL A 103 10.10 83.52 13.14
C VAL A 103 10.26 84.76 12.31
N SER A 104 11.02 84.69 11.25
CA SER A 104 11.21 85.76 10.28
C SER A 104 10.87 85.30 8.88
N ASP A 105 10.41 86.23 8.06
CA ASP A 105 10.40 86.04 6.60
C ASP A 105 11.61 86.77 5.98
N GLU A 106 11.67 86.78 4.63
CA GLU A 106 12.78 87.43 3.90
C GLU A 106 12.94 88.91 4.18
N THR A 107 11.91 89.59 4.74
CA THR A 107 11.86 91.03 4.89
C THR A 107 11.72 91.51 6.34
N ASP A 108 10.98 90.78 7.18
CA ASP A 108 10.61 91.23 8.54
C ASP A 108 10.55 90.04 9.55
N VAL A 109 10.66 90.41 10.82
CA VAL A 109 10.44 89.44 11.92
C VAL A 109 8.96 89.34 12.22
N ARG A 110 8.36 88.20 12.04
CA ARG A 110 6.91 87.94 12.18
C ARG A 110 6.49 87.59 13.59
N TYR A 111 7.34 86.90 14.30
CA TYR A 111 7.08 86.53 15.68
C TYR A 111 8.39 86.43 16.49
N VAL A 112 8.36 86.90 17.73
CA VAL A 112 9.43 86.73 18.72
C VAL A 112 8.81 86.48 20.08
N SER A 113 9.30 85.45 20.79
CA SER A 113 8.87 85.17 22.15
C SER A 113 9.10 86.31 23.10
N PRO A 114 8.15 86.63 24.05
CA PRO A 114 8.30 87.68 25.03
C PRO A 114 9.60 87.59 25.84
N GLY A 115 10.28 88.75 25.96
CA GLY A 115 11.46 88.88 26.80
C GLY A 115 12.80 88.43 26.13
N THR A 116 12.83 88.36 24.78
CA THR A 116 14.04 88.08 23.99
C THR A 116 13.97 88.90 22.67
N SER A 117 15.08 88.97 21.94
CA SER A 117 15.14 89.55 20.60
C SER A 117 15.55 88.50 19.56
N TYR A 118 15.18 88.79 18.27
CA TYR A 118 15.61 87.87 17.14
C TYR A 118 17.11 87.76 17.09
N GLU A 119 17.85 88.79 17.24
CA GLU A 119 19.33 88.85 17.20
C GLU A 119 19.95 88.00 18.31
N GLU A 120 19.35 88.02 19.49
CA GLU A 120 19.79 87.25 20.63
C GLU A 120 19.58 85.69 20.41
N LEU A 121 18.39 85.38 19.88
CA LEU A 121 18.08 83.94 19.56
C LEU A 121 18.90 83.44 18.40
N ASP A 122 19.16 84.28 17.37
CA ASP A 122 19.99 83.90 16.24
C ASP A 122 21.44 83.64 16.67
N ALA A 123 21.98 84.53 17.55
CA ALA A 123 23.32 84.35 18.13
C ALA A 123 23.41 83.09 19.00
N GLN A 124 22.38 82.76 19.80
CA GLN A 124 22.32 81.53 20.62
C GLN A 124 22.22 80.28 19.77
N ALA A 125 21.36 80.30 18.76
CA ALA A 125 21.22 79.17 17.82
C ALA A 125 22.52 78.98 17.01
N GLY A 126 23.14 80.09 16.54
CA GLY A 126 24.39 80.06 15.80
C GLY A 126 25.56 79.50 16.61
N ALA A 127 25.65 79.78 17.91
CA ALA A 127 26.63 79.22 18.82
C ALA A 127 26.49 77.68 18.99
N LEU A 128 25.25 77.22 19.05
CA LEU A 128 24.97 75.79 19.18
C LEU A 128 25.04 75.02 17.83
N HIS A 129 24.86 75.72 16.70
CA HIS A 129 24.97 75.15 15.35
C HIS A 129 26.38 75.22 14.72
N ALA A 130 27.38 75.65 15.46
CA ALA A 130 28.74 75.83 14.94
C ALA A 130 29.27 74.47 14.34
N ALA A 131 29.63 74.53 13.04
CA ALA A 131 30.28 73.49 12.29
C ALA A 131 29.49 72.21 11.93
N GLY A 132 28.48 72.37 11.04
CA GLY A 132 27.90 71.19 10.33
C GLY A 132 26.93 70.35 11.15
N ALA A 133 26.36 70.92 12.19
CA ALA A 133 25.32 70.27 13.00
C ALA A 133 23.96 70.21 12.24
N PRO A 134 23.12 69.23 12.52
CA PRO A 134 21.81 69.09 11.95
C PRO A 134 20.90 70.32 12.39
N SER A 135 19.82 70.58 11.65
CA SER A 135 18.92 71.64 11.89
C SER A 135 18.28 71.63 13.29
N PHE A 136 18.37 70.52 14.01
CA PHE A 136 17.91 70.31 15.37
C PHE A 136 19.04 69.83 16.27
N VAL A 137 19.47 70.56 17.25
CA VAL A 137 20.57 70.22 18.13
C VAL A 137 20.18 70.45 19.60
N ARG A 138 20.48 69.50 20.44
CA ARG A 138 20.42 69.61 21.89
C ARG A 138 21.75 69.11 22.48
N THR A 139 22.39 69.98 23.17
CA THR A 139 23.71 69.73 23.76
C THR A 139 23.65 69.82 25.29
N GLN A 140 24.80 69.72 25.96
CA GLN A 140 24.91 70.00 27.40
C GLN A 140 24.78 71.47 27.70
N GLU A 141 24.84 72.34 26.70
CA GLU A 141 24.72 73.84 26.85
C GLU A 141 23.30 74.34 26.60
N GLY A 142 22.43 73.47 25.98
CA GLY A 142 21.05 73.86 25.70
C GLY A 142 20.47 73.20 24.44
N PHE A 143 19.31 73.65 24.08
CA PHE A 143 18.58 73.27 22.86
C PHE A 143 18.62 74.45 21.84
N ALA A 144 18.83 74.09 20.59
CA ALA A 144 18.67 74.99 19.47
C ALA A 144 18.11 74.26 18.23
N CYS A 145 17.20 74.94 17.53
CA CYS A 145 16.68 74.49 16.27
C CYS A 145 16.66 75.65 15.30
N ARG A 146 17.13 75.41 14.05
CA ARG A 146 16.92 76.35 12.96
C ARG A 146 16.36 75.63 11.78
N THR A 147 15.18 76.02 11.33
CA THR A 147 14.53 75.39 10.17
C THR A 147 14.10 76.54 9.22
N VAL A 148 14.26 76.23 7.93
CA VAL A 148 13.74 77.17 6.87
C VAL A 148 12.62 76.37 6.19
N THR A 149 11.47 76.98 6.11
CA THR A 149 10.24 76.41 5.57
C THR A 149 9.75 77.24 4.40
N GLU A 150 9.56 76.65 3.24
CA GLU A 150 8.98 77.27 2.07
C GLU A 150 7.47 77.07 2.08
N SER A 151 6.68 78.14 2.02
CA SER A 151 5.23 78.10 1.93
C SER A 151 4.76 79.00 0.77
N GLU A 152 3.51 78.85 0.34
CA GLU A 152 2.87 79.76 -0.63
C GLU A 152 2.91 81.25 -0.16
N ASN A 153 3.13 81.44 1.10
CA ASN A 153 3.19 82.79 1.73
C ASN A 153 4.59 83.39 1.86
N GLY A 154 5.61 82.71 1.37
CA GLY A 154 7.00 83.13 1.43
C GLY A 154 7.90 82.06 2.11
N VAL A 155 9.19 82.38 2.26
CA VAL A 155 10.18 81.59 2.96
C VAL A 155 10.28 82.06 4.39
N PHE A 156 9.98 81.16 5.34
CA PHE A 156 10.04 81.49 6.78
C PHE A 156 11.25 80.75 7.40
N SER A 157 11.99 81.51 8.23
CA SER A 157 13.04 80.97 9.07
C SER A 157 12.56 80.86 10.50
N ILE A 158 12.49 79.67 11.06
CA ILE A 158 12.13 79.41 12.44
C ILE A 158 13.40 79.18 13.23
N ILE A 159 13.60 79.92 14.29
CA ILE A 159 14.67 79.75 15.27
C ILE A 159 14.02 79.43 16.59
N ALA A 160 14.38 78.32 17.21
CA ALA A 160 13.94 77.98 18.56
C ALA A 160 15.20 77.67 19.41
N ALA A 161 15.29 78.38 20.56
CA ALA A 161 16.44 78.17 21.46
C ALA A 161 16.02 78.14 22.93
N ALA A 162 16.69 77.27 23.70
CA ALA A 162 16.47 77.15 25.13
C ALA A 162 17.75 76.80 25.87
N PRO A 163 18.53 77.76 26.31
CA PRO A 163 19.78 77.47 27.01
C PRO A 163 19.58 76.79 28.36
N GLY A 164 18.40 76.79 28.94
CA GLY A 164 18.10 76.04 30.17
C GLY A 164 17.67 74.55 29.97
N LEU A 165 17.44 74.16 28.74
CA LEU A 165 17.05 72.77 28.38
C LEU A 165 18.27 71.92 27.96
N ALA A 166 19.28 71.89 28.83
CA ALA A 166 20.46 71.07 28.64
C ALA A 166 20.12 69.52 28.59
N TYR A 167 20.91 68.76 27.87
CA TYR A 167 20.84 67.32 27.87
C TYR A 167 21.22 66.76 29.23
N PRO A 168 20.43 65.92 29.89
CA PRO A 168 20.90 65.16 31.03
C PRO A 168 22.04 64.25 30.55
N ALA A 169 23.16 64.28 31.25
CA ALA A 169 24.30 63.42 30.90
C ALA A 169 23.84 61.97 30.93
N GLY A 170 23.75 61.31 29.74
CA GLY A 170 23.33 59.91 29.59
C GLY A 170 22.24 59.63 28.54
N GLU A 171 21.36 60.59 28.21
CA GLU A 171 20.29 60.33 27.22
C GLU A 171 20.79 60.20 25.76
N TYR A 172 21.88 60.83 25.40
CA TYR A 172 22.47 60.69 24.05
C TYR A 172 22.98 59.29 23.75
N TYR A 173 23.49 58.58 24.73
CA TYR A 173 23.97 57.22 24.62
C TYR A 173 22.84 56.20 24.49
N ALA A 174 21.62 56.48 24.98
CA ALA A 174 20.49 55.56 24.94
C ALA A 174 19.98 55.36 23.53
N TYR A 175 19.96 56.38 22.68
CA TYR A 175 19.39 56.28 21.31
C TYR A 175 20.34 55.53 20.34
N ASP A 176 21.64 55.76 20.39
CA ASP A 176 22.62 55.02 19.59
C ASP A 176 22.78 53.57 20.04
N SER A 177 22.68 53.34 21.34
CA SER A 177 22.65 51.99 21.92
C SER A 177 21.41 51.25 21.44
N LEU A 178 20.24 51.84 21.43
CA LEU A 178 19.01 51.23 20.95
C LEU A 178 19.09 50.83 19.47
N LYS A 179 19.61 51.71 18.60
CA LYS A 179 19.84 51.38 17.16
C LYS A 179 20.79 50.22 16.95
N SER A 180 21.86 50.15 17.71
CA SER A 180 22.83 49.04 17.62
C SER A 180 22.22 47.73 18.09
N HIS A 181 21.43 47.73 19.19
CA HIS A 181 20.74 46.51 19.66
C HIS A 181 19.65 46.06 18.70
N LEU A 182 18.87 46.98 18.07
CA LEU A 182 17.90 46.63 17.04
C LEU A 182 18.55 45.94 15.82
N LYS A 183 19.72 46.40 15.37
CA LYS A 183 20.44 45.75 14.28
C LYS A 183 20.90 44.31 14.66
N VAL A 184 21.42 44.12 15.87
CA VAL A 184 21.83 42.79 16.35
C VAL A 184 20.64 41.88 16.49
N ILE A 185 19.53 42.34 17.03
CA ILE A 185 18.27 41.57 17.14
C ILE A 185 17.77 41.14 15.75
N LEU A 186 17.74 42.07 14.79
CA LEU A 186 17.28 41.77 13.41
C LEU A 186 18.14 40.70 12.76
N VAL A 187 19.48 40.76 12.89
CA VAL A 187 20.40 39.74 12.38
C VAL A 187 20.20 38.42 13.08
N ALA A 188 20.04 38.43 14.40
CA ALA A 188 19.80 37.21 15.18
C ALA A 188 18.48 36.52 14.80
N VAL A 189 17.41 37.29 14.63
CA VAL A 189 16.10 36.77 14.17
C VAL A 189 16.20 36.19 12.74
N GLY A 190 16.90 36.88 11.85
CA GLY A 190 17.16 36.41 10.50
C GLY A 190 17.93 35.10 10.48
N ALA A 191 19.00 35.00 11.27
CA ALA A 191 19.78 33.77 11.42
C ALA A 191 18.95 32.60 12.00
N ALA A 192 18.17 32.87 13.05
CA ALA A 192 17.27 31.89 13.65
C ALA A 192 16.22 31.39 12.65
N ALA A 193 15.63 32.29 11.86
CA ALA A 193 14.68 31.94 10.82
C ALA A 193 15.28 30.99 9.77
N ILE A 194 16.49 31.27 9.31
CA ILE A 194 17.19 30.40 8.35
C ILE A 194 17.44 29.00 8.95
N ILE A 195 17.90 28.94 10.20
CA ILE A 195 18.13 27.65 10.89
C ILE A 195 16.83 26.84 11.02
N ILE A 196 15.71 27.47 11.36
CA ILE A 196 14.41 26.84 11.48
C ILE A 196 13.94 26.30 10.13
N ILE A 197 14.09 27.07 9.04
CA ILE A 197 13.73 26.64 7.69
C ILE A 197 14.56 25.42 7.26
N ILE A 198 15.87 25.46 7.47
CA ILE A 198 16.76 24.33 7.14
C ILE A 198 16.38 23.10 7.95
N PHE A 199 16.21 23.23 9.26
CA PHE A 199 15.88 22.12 10.15
C PHE A 199 14.53 21.48 9.81
N THR A 200 13.51 22.30 9.61
CA THR A 200 12.17 21.81 9.21
C THR A 200 12.21 21.16 7.84
N GLY A 201 12.91 21.73 6.87
CA GLY A 201 13.10 21.19 5.53
C GLY A 201 13.76 19.81 5.55
N ILE A 202 14.86 19.65 6.29
CA ILE A 202 15.56 18.35 6.42
C ILE A 202 14.65 17.28 7.06
N ASN A 203 13.98 17.61 8.16
CA ASN A 203 13.11 16.64 8.84
C ASN A 203 11.91 16.23 7.98
N LEU A 204 11.31 17.18 7.29
CA LEU A 204 10.17 16.92 6.42
C LEU A 204 10.57 16.14 5.18
N SER A 205 11.72 16.46 4.56
CA SER A 205 12.30 15.70 3.45
C SER A 205 12.57 14.24 3.83
N LYS A 206 13.17 14.01 5.02
CA LYS A 206 13.39 12.65 5.55
C LYS A 206 12.08 11.88 5.75
N ARG A 207 11.02 12.53 6.23
CA ARG A 207 9.70 11.92 6.40
C ARG A 207 9.10 11.53 5.04
N LEU A 208 9.15 12.41 4.06
CA LEU A 208 8.64 12.18 2.72
C LEU A 208 9.40 11.03 2.02
N SER A 209 10.72 11.03 2.12
CA SER A 209 11.56 9.96 1.59
C SER A 209 11.21 8.59 2.19
N ARG A 210 10.94 8.52 3.48
CA ARG A 210 10.54 7.26 4.15
C ARG A 210 9.10 6.82 3.83
N SER A 211 8.18 7.76 3.59
CA SER A 211 6.76 7.44 3.36
C SER A 211 6.44 7.16 1.89
N ILE A 212 7.25 7.62 0.94
CA ILE A 212 7.00 7.45 -0.50
C ILE A 212 8.16 6.72 -1.19
N LEU A 213 9.37 7.26 -1.10
CA LEU A 213 10.50 6.74 -1.88
C LEU A 213 10.94 5.34 -1.44
N ALA A 214 10.98 5.09 -0.12
CA ALA A 214 11.39 3.80 0.40
C ALA A 214 10.41 2.65 0.03
N PRO A 215 9.06 2.81 0.12
CA PRO A 215 8.11 1.81 -0.38
C PRO A 215 8.21 1.56 -1.88
N VAL A 216 8.32 2.61 -2.68
CA VAL A 216 8.49 2.49 -4.14
C VAL A 216 9.77 1.71 -4.50
N ARG A 217 10.87 1.97 -3.80
CA ARG A 217 12.12 1.23 -4.00
C ARG A 217 11.97 -0.25 -3.62
N LYS A 218 11.32 -0.54 -2.48
CA LYS A 218 11.04 -1.93 -2.08
C LYS A 218 10.17 -2.67 -3.08
N LEU A 219 9.16 -2.00 -3.65
CA LEU A 219 8.32 -2.57 -4.70
C LEU A 219 9.15 -2.84 -5.97
N GLY A 220 10.06 -1.93 -6.34
CA GLY A 220 10.99 -2.13 -7.44
C GLY A 220 11.92 -3.34 -7.22
N GLU A 221 12.50 -3.47 -6.02
CA GLU A 221 13.34 -4.61 -5.62
C GLU A 221 12.55 -5.94 -5.69
N ALA A 222 11.30 -5.94 -5.18
CA ALA A 222 10.43 -7.11 -5.24
C ALA A 222 10.03 -7.47 -6.70
N THR A 223 9.77 -6.48 -7.54
CA THR A 223 9.48 -6.68 -8.98
C THR A 223 10.68 -7.29 -9.70
N PHE A 224 11.89 -6.81 -9.39
CA PHE A 224 13.11 -7.38 -9.94
C PHE A 224 13.32 -8.83 -9.48
N ALA A 225 13.05 -9.12 -8.20
CA ALA A 225 13.13 -10.48 -7.66
C ALA A 225 12.14 -11.43 -8.38
N VAL A 226 10.89 -11.01 -8.58
CA VAL A 226 9.88 -11.77 -9.34
C VAL A 226 10.37 -12.03 -10.77
N ARG A 227 10.91 -11.03 -11.46
CA ARG A 227 11.46 -11.17 -12.81
C ARG A 227 12.59 -12.18 -12.89
N SER A 228 13.41 -12.30 -11.84
CA SER A 228 14.51 -13.27 -11.74
C SER A 228 14.08 -14.65 -11.24
N GLY A 229 12.77 -14.90 -11.10
CA GLY A 229 12.21 -16.19 -10.66
C GLY A 229 12.11 -16.36 -9.14
N ASN A 230 12.50 -15.36 -8.34
CA ASN A 230 12.36 -15.43 -6.89
C ASN A 230 10.98 -14.95 -6.44
N LEU A 231 10.00 -15.84 -6.47
CA LEU A 231 8.62 -15.56 -6.05
C LEU A 231 8.43 -15.53 -4.52
N ASN A 232 9.48 -15.75 -3.72
CA ASN A 232 9.37 -15.75 -2.26
C ASN A 232 9.81 -14.43 -1.61
N HIS A 233 10.30 -13.45 -2.39
CA HIS A 233 10.76 -12.17 -1.87
C HIS A 233 9.61 -11.34 -1.27
N PRO A 234 9.64 -10.95 0.03
CA PRO A 234 8.56 -10.20 0.65
C PRO A 234 8.58 -8.73 0.24
N VAL A 235 7.40 -8.15 0.01
CA VAL A 235 7.24 -6.70 -0.12
C VAL A 235 7.00 -6.11 1.26
N GLY A 236 7.98 -5.89 2.07
CA GLY A 236 7.86 -5.47 3.48
C GLY A 236 7.30 -4.05 3.69
N TYR A 237 6.12 -3.73 3.09
CA TYR A 237 5.40 -2.47 3.31
C TYR A 237 3.92 -2.73 3.55
N ALA A 238 3.42 -2.27 4.70
CA ALA A 238 2.00 -2.32 5.06
C ALA A 238 1.56 -0.92 5.51
N SER A 239 0.63 -0.31 4.76
CA SER A 239 0.04 1.00 5.02
C SER A 239 -1.39 1.02 4.48
N GLY A 240 -2.24 1.90 5.03
CA GLY A 240 -3.61 2.11 4.52
C GLY A 240 -3.69 3.14 3.38
N ASP A 241 -2.57 3.53 2.79
CA ASP A 241 -2.50 4.47 1.66
C ASP A 241 -2.53 3.75 0.30
N GLU A 242 -2.51 4.51 -0.78
CA GLU A 242 -2.53 3.99 -2.15
C GLU A 242 -1.30 3.11 -2.44
N LEU A 243 -0.13 3.43 -1.87
CA LEU A 243 1.06 2.59 -1.99
C LEU A 243 0.89 1.25 -1.28
N GLY A 244 0.20 1.24 -0.12
CA GLY A 244 -0.17 0.02 0.57
C GLY A 244 -1.10 -0.85 -0.28
N GLN A 245 -2.11 -0.25 -0.94
CA GLN A 245 -3.00 -0.95 -1.85
C GLN A 245 -2.25 -1.56 -3.04
N VAL A 246 -1.33 -0.81 -3.66
CA VAL A 246 -0.48 -1.34 -4.75
C VAL A 246 0.37 -2.50 -4.26
N CYS A 247 0.92 -2.44 -3.04
CA CYS A 247 1.68 -3.54 -2.47
C CYS A 247 0.82 -4.79 -2.23
N VAL A 248 -0.45 -4.64 -1.82
CA VAL A 248 -1.41 -5.75 -1.67
C VAL A 248 -1.71 -6.39 -3.03
N LEU A 249 -2.05 -5.59 -4.04
CA LEU A 249 -2.31 -6.09 -5.40
C LEU A 249 -1.08 -6.81 -6.00
N PHE A 250 0.11 -6.28 -5.78
CA PHE A 250 1.36 -6.93 -6.18
C PHE A 250 1.57 -8.26 -5.46
N TYR A 251 1.24 -8.32 -4.17
CA TYR A 251 1.32 -9.56 -3.39
C TYR A 251 0.36 -10.63 -3.93
N GLU A 252 -0.89 -10.26 -4.23
CA GLU A 252 -1.88 -11.18 -4.82
C GLU A 252 -1.43 -11.68 -6.20
N MET A 253 -0.94 -10.78 -7.06
CA MET A 253 -0.37 -11.15 -8.36
C MET A 253 0.78 -12.17 -8.20
N ARG A 254 1.69 -11.93 -7.27
CA ARG A 254 2.80 -12.81 -6.97
C ARG A 254 2.35 -14.18 -6.49
N LEU A 255 1.31 -14.24 -5.64
CA LEU A 255 0.74 -15.51 -5.17
C LEU A 255 0.15 -16.29 -6.35
N ARG A 256 -0.65 -15.66 -7.21
CA ARG A 256 -1.21 -16.29 -8.41
C ARG A 256 -0.13 -16.82 -9.35
N LEU A 257 0.94 -16.04 -9.54
CA LEU A 257 2.08 -16.47 -10.36
C LEU A 257 2.78 -17.69 -9.77
N LYS A 258 2.97 -17.72 -8.45
CA LYS A 258 3.55 -18.86 -7.73
C LYS A 258 2.66 -20.11 -7.84
N GLU A 259 1.35 -19.97 -7.70
CA GLU A 259 0.39 -21.07 -7.86
C GLU A 259 0.41 -21.60 -9.30
N SER A 260 0.45 -20.72 -10.29
CA SER A 260 0.56 -21.07 -11.71
C SER A 260 1.86 -21.84 -12.01
N GLU A 261 3.00 -21.36 -11.52
CA GLU A 261 4.29 -22.04 -11.69
C GLU A 261 4.30 -23.44 -11.03
N GLN A 262 3.70 -23.53 -9.85
CA GLN A 262 3.58 -24.83 -9.16
C GLN A 262 2.66 -25.80 -9.91
N ALA A 263 1.55 -25.30 -10.46
CA ALA A 263 0.63 -26.08 -11.27
C ALA A 263 1.32 -26.58 -12.56
N GLU A 264 2.08 -25.72 -13.24
CA GLU A 264 2.85 -26.08 -14.43
C GLU A 264 3.90 -27.16 -14.12
N LYS A 265 4.67 -27.00 -13.04
CA LYS A 265 5.65 -28.01 -12.61
C LYS A 265 5.01 -29.35 -12.30
N ARG A 266 3.84 -29.35 -11.62
CA ARG A 266 3.08 -30.59 -11.36
C ARG A 266 2.63 -31.24 -12.66
N TYR A 267 2.10 -30.45 -13.59
CA TYR A 267 1.67 -30.94 -14.90
C TYR A 267 2.83 -31.55 -15.70
N GLU A 268 3.98 -30.88 -15.73
CA GLU A 268 5.19 -31.44 -16.38
C GLU A 268 5.65 -32.75 -15.74
N GLN A 269 5.64 -32.84 -14.41
CA GLN A 269 6.00 -34.05 -13.69
C GLN A 269 5.02 -35.19 -14.00
N GLN A 270 3.72 -34.92 -13.96
CA GLN A 270 2.69 -35.90 -14.32
C GLN A 270 2.86 -36.36 -15.78
N ARG A 271 3.11 -35.45 -16.71
CA ARG A 271 3.38 -35.81 -18.12
C ARG A 271 4.61 -36.68 -18.28
N LYS A 272 5.72 -36.38 -17.58
CA LYS A 272 6.93 -37.21 -17.61
C LYS A 272 6.68 -38.60 -17.06
N GLN A 273 5.94 -38.69 -15.94
CA GLN A 273 5.56 -39.98 -15.35
C GLN A 273 4.66 -40.78 -16.28
N LEU A 274 3.69 -40.12 -16.92
CA LEU A 274 2.80 -40.75 -17.91
C LEU A 274 3.59 -41.37 -19.07
N ILE A 275 4.50 -40.60 -19.69
CA ILE A 275 5.33 -41.12 -20.81
C ILE A 275 6.22 -42.27 -20.36
N ALA A 276 6.82 -42.18 -19.18
CA ALA A 276 7.67 -43.27 -18.65
C ALA A 276 6.85 -44.55 -18.36
N GLY A 277 5.65 -44.37 -17.75
CA GLY A 277 4.74 -45.47 -17.48
C GLY A 277 4.29 -46.19 -18.76
N ILE A 278 3.86 -45.43 -19.77
CA ILE A 278 3.46 -45.95 -21.08
C ILE A 278 4.62 -46.78 -21.71
N SER A 279 5.82 -46.20 -21.75
CA SER A 279 6.99 -46.83 -22.35
C SER A 279 7.33 -48.15 -21.65
N HIS A 280 7.30 -48.17 -20.34
CA HIS A 280 7.56 -49.39 -19.54
C HIS A 280 6.50 -50.45 -19.78
N ASP A 281 5.21 -50.09 -19.71
CA ASP A 281 4.11 -51.05 -19.78
C ASP A 281 3.87 -51.62 -21.20
N LEU A 282 4.28 -50.87 -22.25
CA LEU A 282 4.30 -51.36 -23.60
C LEU A 282 5.53 -52.24 -23.90
N SER A 283 6.70 -51.92 -23.33
CA SER A 283 7.93 -52.68 -23.58
C SER A 283 7.87 -54.13 -23.02
N THR A 284 7.21 -54.30 -21.86
CA THR A 284 7.12 -55.60 -21.19
C THR A 284 6.38 -56.67 -22.04
N PRO A 285 5.13 -56.46 -22.50
CA PRO A 285 4.42 -57.42 -23.35
C PRO A 285 5.10 -57.58 -24.69
N LEU A 286 5.67 -56.51 -25.28
CA LEU A 286 6.39 -56.60 -26.57
C LEU A 286 7.63 -57.48 -26.45
N THR A 287 8.39 -57.37 -25.36
CA THR A 287 9.55 -58.26 -25.11
C THR A 287 9.09 -59.69 -24.96
N THR A 288 7.97 -59.93 -24.27
CA THR A 288 7.38 -61.27 -24.13
C THR A 288 6.97 -61.85 -25.49
N ILE A 289 6.25 -61.08 -26.31
CA ILE A 289 5.88 -61.49 -27.69
C ILE A 289 7.10 -61.79 -28.49
N LYS A 290 8.14 -60.95 -28.52
CA LYS A 290 9.40 -61.27 -29.24
C LYS A 290 10.07 -62.55 -28.74
N GLY A 291 10.11 -62.78 -27.43
CA GLY A 291 10.70 -63.96 -26.85
C GLY A 291 9.96 -65.21 -27.28
N TYR A 292 8.64 -65.24 -27.27
CA TYR A 292 7.86 -66.38 -27.71
C TYR A 292 7.94 -66.60 -29.23
N VAL A 293 7.95 -65.52 -30.04
CA VAL A 293 8.17 -65.59 -31.48
C VAL A 293 9.56 -66.22 -31.78
N SER A 294 10.62 -65.71 -31.13
CA SER A 294 11.98 -66.24 -31.25
C SER A 294 12.02 -67.70 -30.88
N GLY A 295 11.40 -68.11 -29.77
CA GLY A 295 11.34 -69.54 -29.35
C GLY A 295 10.61 -70.46 -30.34
N ILE A 296 9.65 -69.91 -31.12
CA ILE A 296 9.06 -70.73 -32.23
C ILE A 296 10.03 -70.74 -33.39
N LEU A 297 10.69 -69.71 -33.78
CA LEU A 297 11.62 -69.62 -34.90
C LEU A 297 12.89 -70.47 -34.66
N ASP A 298 13.39 -70.48 -33.42
CA ASP A 298 14.58 -71.18 -32.99
C ASP A 298 14.31 -72.70 -32.73
N GLY A 299 13.06 -73.12 -32.91
CA GLY A 299 12.68 -74.53 -32.73
C GLY A 299 12.53 -74.95 -31.25
N VAL A 300 12.55 -74.05 -30.31
CA VAL A 300 12.35 -74.35 -28.86
C VAL A 300 10.92 -74.82 -28.60
N ALA A 301 9.95 -74.40 -29.40
CA ALA A 301 8.58 -74.95 -29.45
C ALA A 301 8.52 -76.19 -30.33
N ASP A 302 9.13 -77.23 -29.87
CA ASP A 302 9.38 -78.49 -30.56
C ASP A 302 8.14 -79.39 -30.69
N THR A 303 7.12 -79.20 -29.86
CA THR A 303 5.86 -79.98 -29.91
C THR A 303 4.66 -79.07 -30.34
N PRO A 304 3.63 -79.73 -30.92
CA PRO A 304 2.40 -78.98 -31.29
C PRO A 304 1.77 -78.25 -30.09
N GLU A 305 1.76 -78.85 -28.91
CA GLU A 305 1.16 -78.25 -27.68
C GLU A 305 1.96 -77.06 -27.20
N LYS A 306 3.31 -77.15 -27.24
CA LYS A 306 4.17 -75.98 -26.91
C LYS A 306 3.98 -74.84 -27.92
N ARG A 307 3.86 -75.15 -29.21
CA ARG A 307 3.66 -74.21 -30.27
C ARG A 307 2.31 -73.49 -30.11
N GLU A 308 1.27 -74.26 -29.84
CA GLU A 308 -0.06 -73.68 -29.53
C GLU A 308 -0.02 -72.81 -28.27
N HIS A 309 0.61 -73.21 -27.21
CA HIS A 309 0.80 -72.44 -26.00
C HIS A 309 1.51 -71.09 -26.27
N TYR A 310 2.59 -71.13 -27.08
CA TYR A 310 3.31 -69.89 -27.46
C TYR A 310 2.44 -68.99 -28.28
N LEU A 311 1.72 -69.46 -29.28
CA LEU A 311 0.82 -68.71 -30.10
C LEU A 311 -0.31 -68.09 -29.29
N ARG A 312 -0.91 -68.86 -28.37
CA ARG A 312 -1.94 -68.30 -27.45
C ARG A 312 -1.37 -67.21 -26.56
N THR A 313 -0.19 -67.36 -26.00
CA THR A 313 0.47 -66.43 -25.18
C THR A 313 0.75 -65.10 -25.97
N ILE A 314 1.24 -65.21 -27.22
CA ILE A 314 1.42 -64.08 -28.11
C ILE A 314 0.11 -63.37 -28.34
N TYR A 315 -0.97 -64.07 -28.66
CA TYR A 315 -2.28 -63.53 -28.91
C TYR A 315 -2.85 -62.78 -27.69
N ASP A 316 -2.77 -63.42 -26.51
CA ASP A 316 -3.25 -62.82 -25.25
C ASP A 316 -2.48 -61.51 -24.89
N ARG A 317 -1.15 -61.52 -25.16
CA ARG A 317 -0.33 -60.32 -24.92
C ARG A 317 -0.67 -59.18 -25.90
N ALA A 318 -0.93 -59.52 -27.18
CA ALA A 318 -1.35 -58.60 -28.19
C ALA A 318 -2.72 -57.97 -27.84
N CYS A 319 -3.70 -58.81 -27.47
CA CYS A 319 -5.01 -58.31 -27.00
C CYS A 319 -4.92 -57.44 -25.73
N GLY A 320 -3.97 -57.79 -24.83
CA GLY A 320 -3.67 -56.95 -23.66
C GLY A 320 -3.11 -55.58 -24.02
N MET A 321 -2.25 -55.51 -25.05
CA MET A 321 -1.72 -54.24 -25.55
C MET A 321 -2.80 -53.40 -26.23
N ASP A 322 -3.70 -54.00 -27.01
CA ASP A 322 -4.83 -53.29 -27.63
C ASP A 322 -5.71 -52.59 -26.56
N LYS A 323 -6.11 -53.34 -25.52
CA LYS A 323 -6.88 -52.75 -24.39
C LYS A 323 -6.11 -51.62 -23.69
N MET A 324 -4.78 -51.71 -23.62
CA MET A 324 -3.95 -50.64 -23.02
C MET A 324 -3.94 -49.40 -23.90
N VAL A 325 -3.79 -49.53 -25.21
CA VAL A 325 -3.81 -48.44 -26.17
C VAL A 325 -5.19 -47.77 -26.16
N ASP A 326 -6.27 -48.52 -26.15
CA ASP A 326 -7.63 -47.98 -26.03
C ASP A 326 -7.84 -47.17 -24.73
N SER A 327 -7.35 -47.70 -23.62
CA SER A 327 -7.42 -47.03 -22.32
C SER A 327 -6.62 -45.73 -22.31
N LEU A 328 -5.44 -45.72 -22.92
CA LEU A 328 -4.59 -44.55 -23.08
C LEU A 328 -5.25 -43.48 -23.96
N PHE A 329 -5.84 -43.89 -25.07
CA PHE A 329 -6.53 -43.04 -26.00
C PHE A 329 -7.75 -42.39 -25.34
N LEU A 330 -8.56 -43.18 -24.62
CA LEU A 330 -9.68 -42.66 -23.83
C LEU A 330 -9.20 -41.71 -22.76
N PHE A 331 -8.17 -42.05 -22.00
CA PHE A 331 -7.60 -41.16 -20.96
C PHE A 331 -7.17 -39.83 -21.55
N SER A 332 -6.47 -39.84 -22.71
CA SER A 332 -6.04 -38.63 -23.41
C SER A 332 -7.23 -37.75 -23.85
N LYS A 333 -8.28 -38.38 -24.42
CA LYS A 333 -9.50 -37.65 -24.81
C LYS A 333 -10.23 -37.06 -23.61
N LEU A 334 -10.32 -37.79 -22.51
CA LEU A 334 -10.92 -37.29 -21.27
C LEU A 334 -10.15 -36.13 -20.68
N ASP A 335 -8.82 -36.21 -20.66
CA ASP A 335 -7.92 -35.15 -20.14
C ASP A 335 -8.00 -33.86 -20.96
N LEU A 336 -8.09 -33.99 -22.30
CA LEU A 336 -8.25 -32.87 -23.23
C LEU A 336 -9.72 -32.39 -23.37
N ASN A 337 -10.65 -32.95 -22.61
CA ASN A 337 -12.10 -32.65 -22.75
C ASN A 337 -12.68 -32.89 -24.16
N GLN A 338 -12.07 -33.80 -24.93
CA GLN A 338 -12.48 -34.07 -26.32
C GLN A 338 -13.45 -35.26 -26.45
N GLU A 339 -13.65 -36.04 -25.38
CA GLU A 339 -14.64 -37.11 -25.39
C GLU A 339 -16.04 -36.51 -25.16
N PRO A 340 -16.97 -36.70 -26.13
CA PRO A 340 -18.33 -36.21 -25.99
C PRO A 340 -19.10 -37.03 -24.97
N PHE A 341 -19.84 -36.37 -24.06
CA PHE A 341 -20.73 -37.02 -23.09
C PHE A 341 -22.17 -36.82 -23.50
N ARG A 342 -22.94 -37.91 -23.54
CA ARG A 342 -24.39 -37.87 -23.75
C ARG A 342 -25.07 -38.07 -22.41
N MET A 343 -25.26 -36.98 -21.71
CA MET A 343 -25.88 -36.98 -20.38
C MET A 343 -27.37 -37.34 -20.49
N GLU A 344 -27.78 -38.36 -19.79
CA GLU A 344 -29.17 -38.84 -19.69
C GLU A 344 -29.53 -39.11 -18.24
N ARG A 345 -30.83 -39.10 -17.97
CA ARG A 345 -31.33 -39.42 -16.64
C ARG A 345 -31.41 -40.94 -16.47
N VAL A 346 -30.67 -41.44 -15.47
CA VAL A 346 -30.61 -42.87 -15.13
C VAL A 346 -30.96 -43.04 -13.65
N ASP A 347 -31.88 -43.99 -13.35
CA ASP A 347 -32.10 -44.43 -11.98
C ASP A 347 -31.10 -45.55 -11.64
N LEU A 348 -30.22 -45.27 -10.64
CA LEU A 348 -29.19 -46.20 -10.26
C LEU A 348 -29.72 -47.45 -9.52
N VAL A 349 -30.94 -47.46 -8.99
CA VAL A 349 -31.51 -48.64 -8.33
C VAL A 349 -31.78 -49.75 -9.33
N PRO A 350 -32.66 -49.57 -10.35
CA PRO A 350 -32.88 -50.61 -11.37
C PRO A 350 -31.62 -50.87 -12.19
N TYR A 351 -30.76 -49.84 -12.45
CA TYR A 351 -29.51 -50.03 -13.15
C TYR A 351 -28.63 -51.07 -12.46
N PHE A 352 -28.40 -50.98 -11.13
CA PHE A 352 -27.58 -51.90 -10.40
C PHE A 352 -28.25 -53.27 -10.15
N GLU A 353 -29.58 -53.36 -10.15
CA GLU A 353 -30.27 -54.64 -10.13
C GLU A 353 -29.94 -55.46 -11.38
N ASP A 354 -30.09 -54.84 -12.56
CA ASP A 354 -29.77 -55.46 -13.84
C ASP A 354 -28.26 -55.78 -13.94
N TRP A 355 -27.40 -54.81 -13.56
CA TRP A 355 -25.96 -54.95 -13.60
C TRP A 355 -25.47 -56.10 -12.70
N CYS A 356 -25.98 -56.28 -11.50
CA CYS A 356 -25.60 -57.36 -10.59
C CYS A 356 -25.89 -58.72 -11.19
N GLY A 357 -26.95 -58.86 -12.00
CA GLY A 357 -27.22 -60.11 -12.73
C GLY A 357 -26.10 -60.45 -13.71
N ALA A 358 -25.77 -59.51 -14.61
CA ALA A 358 -24.71 -59.69 -15.60
C ALA A 358 -23.29 -59.83 -14.97
N ALA A 359 -23.03 -59.09 -13.88
CA ALA A 359 -21.74 -59.14 -13.19
C ALA A 359 -21.47 -60.47 -12.50
N ARG A 360 -22.49 -61.18 -11.99
CA ARG A 360 -22.35 -62.52 -11.39
C ARG A 360 -21.87 -63.57 -12.41
N GLU A 361 -22.37 -63.47 -13.66
CA GLU A 361 -21.89 -64.37 -14.74
C GLU A 361 -20.42 -64.10 -15.09
N LYS A 362 -20.00 -62.86 -15.12
CA LYS A 362 -18.62 -62.48 -15.49
C LYS A 362 -17.61 -62.68 -14.37
N ALA A 363 -18.04 -62.52 -13.11
CA ALA A 363 -17.18 -62.61 -11.92
C ALA A 363 -17.31 -63.97 -11.24
N ASP A 364 -16.92 -65.02 -11.93
CA ASP A 364 -16.95 -66.39 -11.42
C ASP A 364 -16.22 -66.52 -10.05
N GLY A 365 -16.89 -67.13 -9.08
CA GLY A 365 -16.41 -67.27 -7.71
C GLY A 365 -16.51 -65.99 -6.83
N MET A 366 -17.21 -64.96 -7.27
CA MET A 366 -17.44 -63.77 -6.44
C MET A 366 -18.92 -63.60 -6.00
N GLU A 367 -19.12 -63.30 -4.73
CA GLU A 367 -20.43 -62.91 -4.18
C GLU A 367 -20.65 -61.41 -4.44
N ILE A 368 -21.75 -61.06 -5.15
CA ILE A 368 -22.11 -59.69 -5.41
C ILE A 368 -23.42 -59.38 -4.70
N VAL A 369 -23.38 -58.41 -3.76
CA VAL A 369 -24.51 -57.99 -2.90
C VAL A 369 -24.85 -56.54 -3.16
N LEU A 370 -26.10 -56.27 -3.54
CA LEU A 370 -26.64 -54.93 -3.62
C LEU A 370 -27.43 -54.60 -2.35
N ARG A 371 -27.08 -53.52 -1.66
CA ARG A 371 -27.82 -52.96 -0.53
C ARG A 371 -28.45 -51.63 -0.93
N ARG A 372 -29.78 -51.58 -0.93
CA ARG A 372 -30.55 -50.38 -1.22
C ARG A 372 -30.71 -49.56 0.05
N GLY A 373 -29.72 -48.95 0.62
CA GLY A 373 -29.79 -48.13 1.84
C GLY A 373 -31.11 -47.42 2.11
N THR A 374 -31.15 -46.12 1.95
CA THR A 374 -32.37 -45.27 2.15
C THR A 374 -33.10 -44.92 0.83
N CYS A 375 -32.68 -45.48 -0.30
CA CYS A 375 -33.16 -45.05 -1.62
C CYS A 375 -34.26 -46.01 -2.16
N GLU A 376 -35.46 -45.56 -2.40
CA GLU A 376 -36.41 -46.23 -3.27
C GLU A 376 -36.10 -45.98 -4.75
N SER A 377 -35.58 -44.80 -5.07
CA SER A 377 -35.13 -44.39 -6.40
C SER A 377 -33.91 -43.51 -6.25
N ALA A 378 -32.93 -43.62 -7.13
CA ALA A 378 -31.66 -42.91 -7.13
C ALA A 378 -31.38 -42.27 -8.50
N PRO A 379 -32.18 -41.28 -8.94
CA PRO A 379 -32.03 -40.68 -10.25
C PRO A 379 -30.83 -39.75 -10.28
N VAL A 380 -29.95 -39.94 -11.28
CA VAL A 380 -28.78 -39.13 -11.57
C VAL A 380 -28.72 -38.75 -13.04
N ILE A 381 -27.98 -37.72 -13.39
CA ILE A 381 -27.71 -37.35 -14.79
C ILE A 381 -26.32 -37.79 -15.15
N VAL A 382 -26.20 -38.84 -15.96
CA VAL A 382 -24.91 -39.49 -16.33
C VAL A 382 -24.95 -39.90 -17.80
N ASP A 383 -23.75 -40.05 -18.39
CA ASP A 383 -23.62 -40.76 -19.65
C ASP A 383 -23.57 -42.23 -19.35
N ARG A 384 -24.60 -43.01 -19.75
CA ARG A 384 -24.75 -44.41 -19.45
C ARG A 384 -23.57 -45.24 -19.94
N PHE A 385 -23.10 -44.98 -21.16
CA PHE A 385 -21.98 -45.72 -21.74
C PHE A 385 -20.68 -45.49 -20.98
N GLN A 386 -20.40 -44.29 -20.58
CA GLN A 386 -19.23 -43.96 -19.77
C GLN A 386 -19.38 -44.48 -18.33
N PHE A 387 -20.59 -44.47 -17.78
CA PHE A 387 -20.88 -45.03 -16.47
C PHE A 387 -20.72 -46.58 -16.44
N ASP A 388 -21.14 -47.26 -17.50
CA ASP A 388 -20.88 -48.70 -17.68
C ASP A 388 -19.36 -48.99 -17.66
N ARG A 389 -18.55 -48.15 -18.28
CA ARG A 389 -17.09 -48.24 -18.19
C ARG A 389 -16.55 -48.03 -16.77
N VAL A 390 -17.11 -47.10 -16.02
CA VAL A 390 -16.77 -46.89 -14.60
C VAL A 390 -16.98 -48.20 -13.85
N VAL A 391 -18.19 -48.74 -13.89
CA VAL A 391 -18.55 -49.93 -13.12
C VAL A 391 -17.76 -51.18 -13.59
N ALA A 392 -17.52 -51.30 -14.91
CA ALA A 392 -16.68 -52.37 -15.45
C ALA A 392 -15.22 -52.29 -14.93
N ASN A 393 -14.61 -51.07 -14.88
CA ASN A 393 -13.27 -50.90 -14.32
C ASN A 393 -13.22 -51.25 -12.83
N LEU A 394 -14.24 -50.94 -12.05
CA LEU A 394 -14.32 -51.27 -10.63
C LEU A 394 -14.44 -52.78 -10.43
N LEU A 395 -15.28 -53.46 -11.23
CA LEU A 395 -15.43 -54.91 -11.21
C LEU A 395 -14.12 -55.62 -11.58
N ASP A 396 -13.50 -55.23 -12.70
CA ASP A 396 -12.24 -55.80 -13.17
C ASP A 396 -11.12 -55.65 -12.13
N ASN A 397 -11.07 -54.51 -11.40
CA ASN A 397 -10.14 -54.30 -10.30
C ASN A 397 -10.43 -55.29 -9.14
N SER A 398 -11.67 -55.46 -8.74
CA SER A 398 -12.04 -56.36 -7.66
C SER A 398 -11.74 -57.82 -7.99
N ILE A 399 -11.95 -58.21 -9.25
CA ILE A 399 -11.57 -59.58 -9.72
C ILE A 399 -10.05 -59.78 -9.69
N LYS A 400 -9.29 -58.78 -10.17
CA LYS A 400 -7.83 -58.85 -10.24
C LYS A 400 -7.13 -58.89 -8.88
N TYR A 401 -7.68 -58.17 -7.92
CA TYR A 401 -7.07 -57.97 -6.58
C TYR A 401 -7.77 -58.78 -5.49
N ARG A 402 -8.58 -59.80 -5.87
CA ARG A 402 -9.23 -60.72 -4.92
C ARG A 402 -8.22 -61.51 -4.10
N ARG A 403 -8.61 -61.87 -2.88
CA ARG A 403 -7.86 -62.80 -2.01
C ARG A 403 -8.35 -64.23 -2.22
N GLY A 404 -7.51 -65.09 -2.79
CA GLY A 404 -7.86 -66.50 -3.04
C GLY A 404 -8.93 -66.67 -4.13
N ASP A 405 -9.67 -67.77 -4.09
CA ASP A 405 -10.66 -68.12 -5.12
C ASP A 405 -12.05 -67.54 -4.89
N SER A 406 -12.36 -67.06 -3.68
CA SER A 406 -13.64 -66.46 -3.34
C SER A 406 -13.47 -64.94 -3.05
N GLY A 407 -14.24 -64.10 -3.77
CA GLY A 407 -14.29 -62.66 -3.56
C GLY A 407 -15.69 -62.20 -3.16
N LYS A 408 -15.77 -61.06 -2.53
CA LYS A 408 -17.07 -60.41 -2.21
C LYS A 408 -17.05 -58.92 -2.61
N ILE A 409 -18.08 -58.50 -3.33
CA ILE A 409 -18.35 -57.12 -3.68
C ILE A 409 -19.66 -56.72 -3.03
N GLU A 410 -19.66 -55.62 -2.29
CA GLU A 410 -20.86 -55.03 -1.73
C GLU A 410 -21.06 -53.63 -2.34
N LEU A 411 -22.22 -53.44 -2.92
CA LEU A 411 -22.69 -52.15 -3.45
C LEU A 411 -23.72 -51.59 -2.48
N CYS A 412 -23.56 -50.37 -2.07
CA CYS A 412 -24.54 -49.69 -1.24
C CYS A 412 -24.93 -48.32 -1.87
N LEU A 413 -26.20 -48.17 -2.16
CA LEU A 413 -26.79 -46.91 -2.61
C LEU A 413 -27.39 -46.17 -1.42
N SER A 414 -27.12 -44.87 -1.29
CA SER A 414 -27.71 -43.97 -0.29
C SER A 414 -28.01 -42.63 -0.89
N CYS A 415 -29.19 -42.09 -0.56
CA CYS A 415 -29.64 -40.78 -1.01
C CYS A 415 -29.67 -39.83 0.16
N ALA A 416 -28.97 -38.70 0.07
CA ALA A 416 -28.92 -37.69 1.10
C ALA A 416 -29.05 -36.28 0.47
N GLY A 417 -30.15 -35.58 0.76
CA GLY A 417 -30.43 -34.27 0.19
C GLY A 417 -30.41 -34.30 -1.34
N ASN A 418 -29.53 -33.49 -1.94
CA ASN A 418 -29.39 -33.38 -3.40
C ASN A 418 -28.24 -34.25 -3.98
N THR A 419 -27.86 -35.33 -3.30
CA THR A 419 -26.80 -36.22 -3.74
C THR A 419 -27.20 -37.70 -3.64
N VAL A 420 -26.67 -38.49 -4.56
CA VAL A 420 -26.70 -39.95 -4.54
C VAL A 420 -25.29 -40.46 -4.30
N ALA A 421 -25.09 -41.24 -3.27
CA ALA A 421 -23.83 -41.88 -2.97
C ALA A 421 -23.88 -43.36 -3.29
N LEU A 422 -22.96 -43.82 -4.14
CA LEU A 422 -22.68 -45.21 -4.43
C LEU A 422 -21.40 -45.62 -3.71
N VAL A 423 -21.49 -46.56 -2.81
CA VAL A 423 -20.34 -47.18 -2.17
C VAL A 423 -20.09 -48.56 -2.82
N PHE A 424 -18.94 -48.71 -3.42
CA PHE A 424 -18.45 -49.94 -4.01
C PHE A 424 -17.32 -50.47 -3.13
N GLN A 425 -17.48 -51.65 -2.53
CA GLN A 425 -16.45 -52.17 -1.62
C GLN A 425 -16.19 -53.65 -1.90
N ASP A 426 -14.92 -54.04 -1.85
CA ASP A 426 -14.46 -55.40 -1.99
C ASP A 426 -13.77 -55.94 -0.72
N ASN A 427 -13.50 -57.22 -0.69
CA ASN A 427 -12.71 -57.89 0.33
C ASN A 427 -11.31 -58.34 -0.14
N GLY A 428 -10.80 -57.70 -1.19
CA GLY A 428 -9.49 -57.98 -1.80
C GLY A 428 -8.29 -57.63 -0.91
N ILE A 429 -7.12 -57.51 -1.54
CA ILE A 429 -5.86 -57.18 -0.84
C ILE A 429 -5.88 -55.78 -0.24
N GLY A 430 -6.69 -54.85 -0.80
CA GLY A 430 -6.78 -53.47 -0.37
C GLY A 430 -5.54 -52.62 -0.71
N VAL A 431 -5.50 -51.43 -0.15
CA VAL A 431 -4.39 -50.47 -0.28
C VAL A 431 -4.02 -49.90 1.09
N ALA A 432 -2.78 -49.46 1.27
CA ALA A 432 -2.36 -48.77 2.49
C ALA A 432 -3.07 -47.42 2.64
N GLU A 433 -3.32 -46.98 3.87
CA GLU A 433 -4.06 -45.75 4.15
C GLU A 433 -3.42 -44.49 3.50
N GLY A 434 -2.08 -44.42 3.42
CA GLY A 434 -1.34 -43.34 2.75
C GLY A 434 -1.31 -43.41 1.22
N GLU A 435 -1.92 -44.42 0.61
CA GLU A 435 -1.96 -44.61 -0.85
C GLU A 435 -3.36 -44.41 -1.46
N THR A 436 -4.38 -44.23 -0.64
CA THR A 436 -5.79 -44.11 -1.07
C THR A 436 -6.04 -43.03 -2.09
N GLU A 437 -5.35 -41.89 -2.01
CA GLU A 437 -5.43 -40.83 -3.04
C GLU A 437 -4.58 -41.16 -4.28
N LYS A 438 -3.45 -41.81 -4.11
CA LYS A 438 -2.51 -42.09 -5.20
C LYS A 438 -3.02 -43.14 -6.19
N ILE A 439 -3.93 -44.03 -5.78
CA ILE A 439 -4.50 -45.03 -6.68
C ILE A 439 -5.29 -44.45 -7.86
N PHE A 440 -5.66 -43.19 -7.81
CA PHE A 440 -6.31 -42.43 -8.90
C PHE A 440 -5.31 -41.73 -9.81
N GLU A 441 -4.00 -41.70 -9.47
CA GLU A 441 -2.96 -41.19 -10.35
C GLU A 441 -2.70 -42.17 -11.50
N SER A 442 -2.46 -41.64 -12.68
CA SER A 442 -2.20 -42.45 -13.89
C SER A 442 -0.93 -43.29 -13.72
N PHE A 443 -1.00 -44.55 -14.06
CA PHE A 443 0.10 -45.56 -13.95
C PHE A 443 0.56 -45.86 -12.52
N TYR A 444 -0.13 -45.33 -11.52
CA TYR A 444 0.19 -45.65 -10.12
C TYR A 444 -0.22 -47.10 -9.81
N ARG A 445 0.68 -47.81 -9.12
CA ARG A 445 0.46 -49.21 -8.66
C ARG A 445 1.09 -49.36 -7.30
N THR A 446 0.40 -50.02 -6.37
CA THR A 446 0.96 -50.41 -5.07
C THR A 446 2.07 -51.44 -5.20
N ASP A 447 3.05 -51.46 -4.29
CA ASP A 447 4.20 -52.36 -4.34
C ASP A 447 3.82 -53.85 -4.45
N PRO A 448 2.81 -54.39 -3.72
CA PRO A 448 2.38 -55.79 -3.88
C PRO A 448 1.87 -56.11 -5.29
N ALA A 449 1.36 -55.13 -6.02
CA ALA A 449 0.87 -55.30 -7.39
C ALA A 449 1.98 -55.24 -8.45
N ARG A 450 3.15 -54.68 -8.15
CA ARG A 450 4.29 -54.53 -9.07
C ARG A 450 4.90 -55.86 -9.47
N GLY A 451 4.89 -56.86 -8.58
CA GLY A 451 5.45 -58.22 -8.84
C GLY A 451 4.68 -59.05 -9.84
N ASN A 452 3.47 -58.66 -10.25
CA ASN A 452 2.62 -59.47 -11.13
C ASN A 452 2.28 -58.65 -12.40
N ALA A 453 3.14 -58.72 -13.43
CA ALA A 453 3.03 -57.99 -14.69
C ALA A 453 1.69 -58.20 -15.45
N ALA A 454 0.92 -59.25 -15.08
CA ALA A 454 -0.36 -59.57 -15.68
C ALA A 454 -1.55 -58.74 -15.12
N ARG A 455 -1.36 -57.95 -14.06
CA ARG A 455 -2.46 -57.35 -13.27
C ARG A 455 -2.80 -55.89 -13.58
N GLY A 456 -2.60 -55.37 -14.78
CA GLY A 456 -3.17 -54.10 -15.26
C GLY A 456 -2.20 -52.92 -15.28
N ASN A 457 -2.56 -51.89 -16.05
CA ASN A 457 -1.72 -50.78 -16.49
C ASN A 457 -1.89 -49.48 -15.65
N GLY A 458 -2.56 -49.52 -14.51
CA GLY A 458 -2.70 -48.36 -13.63
C GLY A 458 -3.52 -47.19 -14.19
N LEU A 459 -4.24 -47.36 -15.30
CA LEU A 459 -5.11 -46.33 -15.87
C LEU A 459 -6.58 -46.45 -15.45
N GLY A 460 -7.02 -47.64 -15.01
CA GLY A 460 -8.45 -47.90 -14.78
C GLY A 460 -9.11 -46.92 -13.78
N LEU A 461 -8.51 -46.77 -12.59
CA LEU A 461 -9.05 -45.83 -11.57
C LEU A 461 -8.88 -44.36 -11.93
N ALA A 462 -7.81 -44.01 -12.66
CA ALA A 462 -7.64 -42.67 -13.19
C ALA A 462 -8.74 -42.28 -14.20
N ILE A 463 -9.09 -43.23 -15.10
CA ILE A 463 -10.24 -43.09 -16.03
C ILE A 463 -11.57 -42.96 -15.27
N VAL A 464 -11.77 -43.81 -14.25
CA VAL A 464 -12.98 -43.74 -13.41
C VAL A 464 -13.12 -42.37 -12.79
N ARG A 465 -12.07 -41.81 -12.17
CA ARG A 465 -12.09 -40.49 -11.56
C ARG A 465 -12.44 -39.42 -12.58
N ARG A 466 -11.80 -39.41 -13.75
CA ARG A 466 -12.08 -38.42 -14.81
C ARG A 466 -13.51 -38.49 -15.34
N ILE A 467 -14.05 -39.71 -15.52
CA ILE A 467 -15.44 -39.88 -15.96
C ILE A 467 -16.42 -39.33 -14.92
N ILE A 468 -16.24 -39.69 -13.64
CA ILE A 468 -17.10 -39.22 -12.55
C ILE A 468 -17.01 -37.71 -12.37
N GLU A 469 -15.82 -37.13 -12.42
CA GLU A 469 -15.64 -35.65 -12.33
C GLU A 469 -16.34 -34.93 -13.50
N ARG A 470 -16.29 -35.50 -14.71
CA ARG A 470 -17.01 -34.92 -15.87
C ARG A 470 -18.52 -35.03 -15.79
N MET A 471 -19.04 -35.97 -15.02
CA MET A 471 -20.47 -36.08 -14.70
C MET A 471 -20.88 -35.18 -13.51
N GLY A 472 -19.98 -34.31 -13.00
CA GLY A 472 -20.24 -33.42 -11.87
C GLY A 472 -20.20 -34.11 -10.51
N GLY A 473 -19.68 -35.35 -10.46
CA GLY A 473 -19.54 -36.14 -9.25
C GLY A 473 -18.12 -36.09 -8.67
N SER A 474 -17.92 -36.86 -7.61
CA SER A 474 -16.61 -37.08 -6.98
C SER A 474 -16.44 -38.55 -6.60
N ILE A 475 -15.19 -39.00 -6.54
CA ILE A 475 -14.84 -40.34 -6.08
C ILE A 475 -13.74 -40.25 -5.03
N SER A 476 -13.84 -41.06 -3.99
CA SER A 476 -12.85 -41.22 -2.94
C SER A 476 -12.62 -42.67 -2.60
N ALA A 477 -11.41 -43.01 -2.07
CA ALA A 477 -11.05 -44.34 -1.66
C ALA A 477 -10.71 -44.38 -0.17
N HIS A 478 -11.06 -45.48 0.47
CA HIS A 478 -10.80 -45.71 1.89
C HIS A 478 -10.30 -47.15 2.09
N ALA A 479 -9.21 -47.28 2.85
CA ALA A 479 -8.71 -48.56 3.27
C ALA A 479 -9.68 -49.19 4.30
N ARG A 480 -9.94 -50.52 4.18
CA ARG A 480 -10.77 -51.23 5.15
C ARG A 480 -9.92 -51.99 6.15
N LYS A 481 -10.24 -51.84 7.45
CA LYS A 481 -9.55 -52.59 8.53
C LYS A 481 -9.66 -54.11 8.38
N SER A 482 -10.74 -54.60 7.77
CA SER A 482 -10.97 -56.03 7.47
C SER A 482 -10.26 -56.51 6.20
N GLY A 483 -9.52 -55.65 5.53
CA GLY A 483 -8.97 -55.87 4.18
C GLY A 483 -9.96 -55.47 3.09
N GLY A 484 -9.44 -55.22 1.87
CA GLY A 484 -10.20 -54.77 0.71
C GLY A 484 -10.18 -53.23 0.58
N LEU A 485 -10.82 -52.77 -0.49
CA LEU A 485 -10.94 -51.36 -0.85
C LEU A 485 -12.38 -50.93 -0.80
N ARG A 486 -12.65 -49.70 -0.29
CA ARG A 486 -13.94 -49.04 -0.33
C ARG A 486 -13.82 -47.83 -1.20
N LEU A 487 -14.59 -47.75 -2.28
CA LEU A 487 -14.69 -46.62 -3.16
C LEU A 487 -16.07 -45.97 -2.95
N ALA A 488 -16.10 -44.66 -2.69
CA ALA A 488 -17.33 -43.91 -2.54
C ALA A 488 -17.45 -42.90 -3.69
N ILE A 489 -18.49 -43.05 -4.51
CA ILE A 489 -18.84 -42.19 -5.64
C ILE A 489 -20.04 -41.34 -5.20
N ILE A 490 -19.95 -40.05 -5.35
CA ILE A 490 -21.04 -39.10 -5.05
C ILE A 490 -21.42 -38.41 -6.36
N LEU A 491 -22.68 -38.51 -6.73
CA LEU A 491 -23.24 -37.84 -7.91
C LEU A 491 -24.38 -36.90 -7.52
N PRO A 492 -24.57 -35.80 -8.25
CA PRO A 492 -25.75 -34.94 -8.08
C PRO A 492 -27.05 -35.72 -8.38
N LYS A 493 -28.02 -35.60 -7.50
CA LYS A 493 -29.36 -36.15 -7.74
C LYS A 493 -30.05 -35.35 -8.82
N ALA A 494 -30.69 -36.01 -9.78
CA ALA A 494 -31.49 -35.33 -10.78
C ALA A 494 -32.75 -34.74 -10.13
N GLU A 495 -33.01 -33.45 -10.30
CA GLU A 495 -34.20 -32.77 -9.83
C GLU A 495 -35.43 -33.13 -10.70
N GLY A 496 -36.61 -33.25 -10.08
CA GLY A 496 -37.88 -33.53 -10.73
C GLY A 496 -38.36 -34.98 -10.61
N ASP A 497 -39.71 -35.19 -10.50
CA ASP A 497 -40.36 -36.50 -10.50
C ASP A 497 -40.23 -37.20 -11.86
N ILE A 498 -40.26 -38.54 -11.80
CA ILE A 498 -40.29 -39.47 -12.97
C ILE A 498 -41.59 -39.36 -13.68
#